data_c34495680a739c2626d6028bacaff49e
#
_entry.id   c34495680a739c2626d6028bacaff49e
#
_cell.length_a   1.000
_cell.length_b   1.000
_cell.length_c   1.000
_cell.angle_alpha   90.00
_cell.angle_beta   90.00
_cell.angle_gamma   90.00
#
_symmetry.space_group_name_H-M   'P 1'
#
loop_
_entity.id
_entity.type
_entity.pdbx_description
1 polymer ?
#
loop_
_entity_poly.entity_id
_entity_poly.type
_entity_poly.pdbx_seq_one_letter_code
_entity_poly.pdbx_strand_id
1 'polypeptide(L)'
;MPLSVLAITTSPRRHGNTESALDKVLESFSGMSVEKVVLNDLNISPCKGCGKCEKTGVCIHQDDFVELAEKIRACDLLVFASPVYSMSVCAQAKMLIDRCQVFWSRKYVLHDLPKPEGKKFGIFISAAGQTRSGIFDHTVPVAQFLFDVSQIPASRLSFLLLPGLDKRNDFKNSPDSIARAKEAGDAMAALMVES
;
A
#
# COMPACT_ATOMS: atom_id res chain seq x y z
N MET A 1 10.33 -7.97 19.42
CA MET A 1 9.00 -8.37 18.94
C MET A 1 9.16 -8.89 17.51
N PRO A 2 8.30 -9.80 17.03
CA PRO A 2 8.33 -10.19 15.62
C PRO A 2 8.06 -8.97 14.74
N LEU A 3 8.68 -8.94 13.55
CA LEU A 3 8.43 -7.89 12.56
C LEU A 3 6.96 -7.87 12.15
N SER A 4 6.41 -6.68 11.98
CA SER A 4 5.00 -6.44 11.70
C SER A 4 4.78 -6.09 10.22
N VAL A 5 3.83 -6.77 9.59
CA VAL A 5 3.43 -6.56 8.20
C VAL A 5 1.99 -6.06 8.16
N LEU A 6 1.77 -4.87 7.63
CA LEU A 6 0.45 -4.36 7.32
C LEU A 6 0.20 -4.46 5.81
N ALA A 7 -0.80 -5.25 5.43
CA ALA A 7 -1.17 -5.47 4.04
C ALA A 7 -2.54 -4.83 3.76
N ILE A 8 -2.59 -3.84 2.87
CA ILE A 8 -3.82 -3.13 2.54
C ILE A 8 -4.23 -3.45 1.10
N THR A 9 -5.37 -4.10 0.91
CA THR A 9 -5.99 -4.26 -0.40
C THR A 9 -7.08 -3.21 -0.60
N THR A 10 -7.02 -2.51 -1.73
CA THR A 10 -7.95 -1.42 -2.05
C THR A 10 -8.92 -1.77 -3.18
N SER A 11 -8.79 -2.98 -3.75
CA SER A 11 -9.66 -3.40 -4.85
C SER A 11 -11.12 -3.51 -4.39
N PRO A 12 -12.08 -2.93 -5.12
CA PRO A 12 -13.50 -3.14 -4.85
C PRO A 12 -13.96 -4.57 -5.21
N ARG A 13 -13.15 -5.31 -5.99
CA ARG A 13 -13.43 -6.69 -6.36
C ARG A 13 -12.80 -7.63 -5.35
N ARG A 14 -13.60 -8.20 -4.46
CA ARG A 14 -13.14 -9.22 -3.49
C ARG A 14 -12.62 -10.46 -4.22
N HIS A 15 -11.49 -10.98 -3.74
CA HIS A 15 -10.80 -12.14 -4.31
C HIS A 15 -10.45 -11.96 -5.81
N GLY A 16 -10.23 -10.71 -6.24
CA GLY A 16 -9.77 -10.37 -7.59
C GLY A 16 -8.26 -10.55 -7.75
N ASN A 17 -7.74 -10.25 -8.95
CA ASN A 17 -6.33 -10.45 -9.30
C ASN A 17 -5.36 -9.73 -8.37
N THR A 18 -5.65 -8.46 -8.03
CA THR A 18 -4.81 -7.66 -7.13
C THR A 18 -4.76 -8.23 -5.72
N GLU A 19 -5.91 -8.65 -5.17
CA GLU A 19 -5.99 -9.28 -3.85
C GLU A 19 -5.30 -10.65 -3.85
N SER A 20 -5.47 -11.46 -4.91
CA SER A 20 -4.80 -12.75 -5.05
C SER A 20 -3.27 -12.61 -5.16
N ALA A 21 -2.78 -11.55 -5.82
CA ALA A 21 -1.36 -11.23 -5.87
C ALA A 21 -0.83 -10.82 -4.50
N LEU A 22 -1.59 -10.01 -3.75
CA LEU A 22 -1.27 -9.65 -2.38
C LEU A 22 -1.15 -10.91 -1.50
N ASP A 23 -2.16 -11.78 -1.55
CA ASP A 23 -2.16 -13.02 -0.76
C ASP A 23 -0.94 -13.89 -1.07
N LYS A 24 -0.53 -13.96 -2.34
CA LYS A 24 0.66 -14.71 -2.75
C LYS A 24 1.96 -14.10 -2.21
N VAL A 25 2.09 -12.78 -2.22
CA VAL A 25 3.24 -12.07 -1.62
C VAL A 25 3.30 -12.32 -0.12
N LEU A 26 2.16 -12.36 0.56
CA LEU A 26 2.10 -12.54 2.01
C LEU A 26 2.55 -13.93 2.48
N GLU A 27 2.54 -14.95 1.63
CA GLU A 27 3.05 -16.29 1.98
C GLU A 27 4.53 -16.25 2.43
N SER A 28 5.32 -15.29 1.94
CA SER A 28 6.74 -15.13 2.31
C SER A 28 6.97 -14.57 3.70
N PHE A 29 5.93 -14.11 4.39
CA PHE A 29 6.01 -13.47 5.71
C PHE A 29 5.35 -14.32 6.83
N SER A 30 5.20 -15.63 6.62
CA SER A 30 4.50 -16.54 7.55
C SER A 30 5.10 -16.60 8.97
N GLY A 31 6.37 -16.17 9.14
CA GLY A 31 7.04 -16.06 10.45
C GLY A 31 6.89 -14.70 11.14
N MET A 32 6.16 -13.76 10.54
CA MET A 32 5.97 -12.40 11.03
C MET A 32 4.53 -12.16 11.50
N SER A 33 4.28 -11.05 12.19
CA SER A 33 2.92 -10.63 12.53
C SER A 33 2.28 -9.96 11.33
N VAL A 34 1.39 -10.66 10.63
CA VAL A 34 0.72 -10.15 9.41
C VAL A 34 -0.71 -9.75 9.71
N GLU A 35 -1.04 -8.48 9.45
CA GLU A 35 -2.41 -7.97 9.44
C GLU A 35 -2.83 -7.60 8.01
N LYS A 36 -3.90 -8.21 7.50
CA LYS A 36 -4.50 -7.87 6.21
C LYS A 36 -5.75 -7.03 6.40
N VAL A 37 -5.74 -5.85 5.82
CA VAL A 37 -6.86 -4.90 5.82
C VAL A 37 -7.48 -4.84 4.44
N VAL A 38 -8.80 -5.01 4.37
CA VAL A 38 -9.59 -4.75 3.17
C VAL A 38 -10.20 -3.37 3.30
N LEU A 39 -9.69 -2.41 2.52
CA LEU A 39 -10.06 -1.01 2.67
C LEU A 39 -11.56 -0.74 2.47
N ASN A 40 -12.22 -1.54 1.62
CA ASN A 40 -13.66 -1.40 1.38
C ASN A 40 -14.54 -1.83 2.56
N ASP A 41 -13.99 -2.54 3.54
CA ASP A 41 -14.73 -2.96 4.73
C ASP A 41 -14.67 -1.87 5.82
N LEU A 42 -13.87 -0.81 5.61
CA LEU A 42 -13.70 0.30 6.53
C LEU A 42 -14.58 1.50 6.15
N ASN A 43 -15.08 2.19 7.16
CA ASN A 43 -15.81 3.45 6.99
C ASN A 43 -14.81 4.62 7.00
N ILE A 44 -14.29 4.99 5.84
CA ILE A 44 -13.35 6.09 5.66
C ILE A 44 -13.96 7.14 4.74
N SER A 45 -14.11 8.37 5.22
CA SER A 45 -14.55 9.50 4.40
C SER A 45 -13.39 10.06 3.56
N PRO A 46 -13.64 10.58 2.34
CA PRO A 46 -12.61 11.26 1.56
C PRO A 46 -12.12 12.53 2.24
N CYS A 47 -10.88 12.94 1.94
CA CYS A 47 -10.33 14.21 2.41
C CYS A 47 -11.15 15.39 1.88
N LYS A 48 -11.48 16.34 2.77
CA LYS A 48 -12.22 17.57 2.42
C LYS A 48 -11.32 18.78 2.13
N GLY A 49 -10.01 18.63 2.22
CA GLY A 49 -9.08 19.74 2.00
C GLY A 49 -9.22 20.88 3.03
N CYS A 50 -9.65 20.60 4.25
CA CYS A 50 -9.98 21.63 5.25
C CYS A 50 -8.74 22.28 5.91
N GLY A 51 -7.52 21.80 5.66
CA GLY A 51 -6.27 22.35 6.21
C GLY A 51 -6.09 22.17 7.73
N LYS A 52 -6.97 21.44 8.43
CA LYS A 52 -6.87 21.26 9.88
C LYS A 52 -5.57 20.53 10.28
N CYS A 53 -5.17 19.51 9.52
CA CYS A 53 -3.95 18.75 9.79
C CYS A 53 -2.67 19.59 9.68
N GLU A 54 -2.65 20.64 8.88
CA GLU A 54 -1.50 21.56 8.78
C GLU A 54 -1.30 22.40 10.06
N LYS A 55 -2.34 22.51 10.89
CA LYS A 55 -2.31 23.28 12.15
C LYS A 55 -2.14 22.39 13.37
N THR A 56 -2.65 21.16 13.33
CA THR A 56 -2.76 20.31 14.52
C THR A 56 -2.11 18.94 14.38
N GLY A 57 -1.66 18.57 13.19
CA GLY A 57 -1.15 17.22 12.93
C GLY A 57 -2.21 16.11 12.96
N VAL A 58 -3.50 16.46 13.09
CA VAL A 58 -4.61 15.49 13.26
C VAL A 58 -5.72 15.76 12.25
N CYS A 59 -6.30 14.69 11.69
CA CYS A 59 -7.46 14.82 10.81
C CYS A 59 -8.72 15.18 11.60
N ILE A 60 -9.59 16.02 11.00
CA ILE A 60 -10.89 16.37 11.58
C ILE A 60 -11.88 15.19 11.59
N HIS A 61 -11.77 14.27 10.62
CA HIS A 61 -12.62 13.09 10.56
C HIS A 61 -12.19 12.06 11.61
N GLN A 62 -13.14 11.63 12.44
CA GLN A 62 -12.99 10.57 13.42
C GLN A 62 -13.68 9.32 12.88
N ASP A 63 -13.03 8.65 11.96
CA ASP A 63 -13.48 7.44 11.29
C ASP A 63 -12.37 6.39 11.31
N ASP A 64 -12.55 5.23 10.66
CA ASP A 64 -11.60 4.11 10.71
C ASP A 64 -10.20 4.45 10.18
N PHE A 65 -10.06 5.59 9.49
CA PHE A 65 -8.74 6.09 9.08
C PHE A 65 -7.82 6.37 10.27
N VAL A 66 -8.37 6.80 11.41
CA VAL A 66 -7.53 7.17 12.58
C VAL A 66 -6.72 5.96 13.04
N GLU A 67 -7.37 4.82 13.23
CA GLU A 67 -6.70 3.56 13.61
C GLU A 67 -5.78 3.05 12.50
N LEU A 68 -6.25 3.08 11.25
CA LEU A 68 -5.45 2.63 10.11
C LEU A 68 -4.18 3.48 9.93
N ALA A 69 -4.26 4.79 10.16
CA ALA A 69 -3.10 5.68 10.09
C ALA A 69 -2.03 5.32 11.13
N GLU A 70 -2.42 4.96 12.35
CA GLU A 70 -1.48 4.49 13.37
C GLU A 70 -0.85 3.15 12.98
N LYS A 71 -1.61 2.22 12.41
CA LYS A 71 -1.08 0.96 11.89
C LYS A 71 -0.09 1.18 10.74
N ILE A 72 -0.40 2.08 9.80
CA ILE A 72 0.53 2.46 8.71
C ILE A 72 1.83 3.04 9.29
N ARG A 73 1.73 3.86 10.33
CA ARG A 73 2.90 4.47 10.97
C ARG A 73 3.74 3.44 11.73
N ALA A 74 3.13 2.48 12.40
CA ALA A 74 3.77 1.53 13.30
C ALA A 74 4.37 0.31 12.59
N CYS A 75 3.85 -0.11 11.43
CA CYS A 75 4.31 -1.34 10.76
C CYS A 75 5.76 -1.22 10.25
N ASP A 76 6.46 -2.37 10.25
CA ASP A 76 7.80 -2.50 9.66
C ASP A 76 7.74 -2.64 8.14
N LEU A 77 6.73 -3.37 7.63
CA LEU A 77 6.45 -3.52 6.21
C LEU A 77 5.02 -3.08 5.88
N LEU A 78 4.91 -2.13 4.96
CA LEU A 78 3.62 -1.77 4.34
C LEU A 78 3.52 -2.43 2.96
N VAL A 79 2.57 -3.34 2.79
CA VAL A 79 2.18 -3.90 1.48
C VAL A 79 0.90 -3.23 1.04
N PHE A 80 0.96 -2.43 -0.03
CA PHE A 80 -0.18 -1.67 -0.53
C PHE A 80 -0.57 -2.16 -1.92
N ALA A 81 -1.80 -2.64 -2.08
CA ALA A 81 -2.28 -3.24 -3.32
C ALA A 81 -3.47 -2.48 -3.91
N SER A 82 -3.33 -2.01 -5.16
CA SER A 82 -4.37 -1.30 -5.89
C SER A 82 -4.44 -1.75 -7.35
N PRO A 83 -5.63 -2.06 -7.89
CA PRO A 83 -5.78 -2.24 -9.33
C PRO A 83 -5.62 -0.92 -10.08
N VAL A 84 -5.26 -1.01 -11.37
CA VAL A 84 -5.33 0.15 -12.27
C VAL A 84 -6.77 0.34 -12.73
N TYR A 85 -7.39 1.44 -12.31
CA TYR A 85 -8.68 1.90 -12.81
C TYR A 85 -8.53 3.30 -13.42
N SER A 86 -9.08 3.50 -14.61
CA SER A 86 -9.01 4.80 -15.30
C SER A 86 -7.58 5.38 -15.31
N MET A 87 -6.60 4.55 -15.60
CA MET A 87 -5.17 4.92 -15.72
C MET A 87 -4.44 5.22 -14.41
N SER A 88 -5.07 5.07 -13.25
CA SER A 88 -4.47 5.37 -11.94
C SER A 88 -4.84 4.31 -10.91
N VAL A 89 -4.51 4.52 -9.65
CA VAL A 89 -5.02 3.72 -8.54
C VAL A 89 -6.55 3.82 -8.49
N CYS A 90 -7.23 2.82 -7.95
CA CYS A 90 -8.68 2.88 -7.77
C CYS A 90 -9.09 3.99 -6.78
N ALA A 91 -10.36 4.40 -6.84
CA ALA A 91 -10.91 5.49 -6.03
C ALA A 91 -10.70 5.27 -4.52
N GLN A 92 -10.86 4.05 -4.05
CA GLN A 92 -10.65 3.68 -2.65
C GLN A 92 -9.19 3.90 -2.21
N ALA A 93 -8.24 3.48 -3.05
CA ALA A 93 -6.82 3.74 -2.80
C ALA A 93 -6.53 5.24 -2.75
N LYS A 94 -7.05 6.01 -3.71
CA LYS A 94 -6.86 7.46 -3.75
C LYS A 94 -7.47 8.14 -2.53
N MET A 95 -8.63 7.71 -2.08
CA MET A 95 -9.26 8.22 -0.85
C MET A 95 -8.34 8.03 0.37
N LEU A 96 -7.75 6.86 0.55
CA LEU A 96 -6.80 6.62 1.64
C LEU A 96 -5.55 7.50 1.51
N ILE A 97 -4.97 7.57 0.30
CA ILE A 97 -3.77 8.36 0.02
C ILE A 97 -4.02 9.84 0.33
N ASP A 98 -5.17 10.40 -0.07
CA ASP A 98 -5.53 11.79 0.22
C ASP A 98 -5.71 12.05 1.73
N ARG A 99 -6.15 11.06 2.49
CA ARG A 99 -6.24 11.15 3.95
C ARG A 99 -4.86 11.14 4.62
N CYS A 100 -3.85 10.54 3.97
CA CYS A 100 -2.46 10.59 4.44
C CYS A 100 -1.82 11.99 4.34
N GLN A 101 -2.56 13.02 3.90
CA GLN A 101 -2.19 14.43 4.06
C GLN A 101 -1.82 14.78 5.52
N VAL A 102 -2.34 14.04 6.49
CA VAL A 102 -1.93 14.16 7.91
C VAL A 102 -0.42 13.91 8.07
N PHE A 103 0.12 12.86 7.46
CA PHE A 103 1.54 12.54 7.53
C PHE A 103 2.39 13.58 6.79
N TRP A 104 1.91 14.02 5.61
CA TRP A 104 2.55 15.09 4.86
C TRP A 104 2.64 16.38 5.66
N SER A 105 1.54 16.77 6.31
CA SER A 105 1.47 17.98 7.14
C SER A 105 2.44 17.88 8.31
N ARG A 106 2.49 16.75 9.00
CA ARG A 106 3.42 16.52 10.11
C ARG A 106 4.88 16.48 9.66
N LYS A 107 5.16 15.92 8.46
CA LYS A 107 6.51 15.80 7.92
C LYS A 107 7.05 17.16 7.42
N TYR A 108 6.24 17.90 6.64
CA TYR A 108 6.72 19.04 5.87
C TYR A 108 6.23 20.42 6.36
N VAL A 109 5.17 20.48 7.16
CA VAL A 109 4.63 21.74 7.68
C VAL A 109 4.95 21.92 9.17
N LEU A 110 4.61 20.92 9.97
CA LEU A 110 4.80 20.97 11.43
C LEU A 110 6.18 20.48 11.87
N HIS A 111 6.86 19.68 11.03
CA HIS A 111 8.16 19.05 11.33
C HIS A 111 8.15 18.23 12.63
N ASP A 112 6.99 17.62 12.94
CA ASP A 112 6.75 16.87 14.19
C ASP A 112 6.37 15.40 13.95
N LEU A 113 6.55 14.88 12.71
CA LEU A 113 6.30 13.47 12.42
C LEU A 113 7.36 12.61 13.15
N PRO A 114 6.95 11.74 14.11
CA PRO A 114 7.88 10.90 14.81
C PRO A 114 8.67 10.00 13.85
N LYS A 115 9.96 9.87 14.10
CA LYS A 115 10.79 8.90 13.34
C LYS A 115 10.32 7.48 13.63
N PRO A 116 10.40 6.57 12.66
CA PRO A 116 10.15 5.16 12.91
C PRO A 116 11.14 4.62 13.97
N GLU A 117 10.70 3.71 14.81
CA GLU A 117 11.58 3.04 15.80
C GLU A 117 12.59 2.11 15.13
N GLY A 118 12.26 1.61 13.94
CA GLY A 118 13.08 0.71 13.14
C GLY A 118 13.16 1.12 11.68
N LYS A 119 13.64 0.19 10.86
CA LYS A 119 13.67 0.36 9.41
C LYS A 119 12.30 0.02 8.82
N LYS A 120 11.80 0.87 7.95
CA LYS A 120 10.53 0.66 7.26
C LYS A 120 10.75 0.20 5.83
N PHE A 121 9.87 -0.71 5.37
CA PHE A 121 9.90 -1.33 4.06
C PHE A 121 8.53 -1.17 3.37
N GLY A 122 8.51 -1.27 2.06
CA GLY A 122 7.30 -1.16 1.27
C GLY A 122 7.25 -2.08 0.06
N ILE A 123 6.06 -2.62 -0.23
CA ILE A 123 5.76 -3.27 -1.50
C ILE A 123 4.50 -2.63 -2.07
N PHE A 124 4.60 -2.10 -3.29
CA PHE A 124 3.41 -1.71 -4.04
C PHE A 124 3.05 -2.80 -5.04
N ILE A 125 1.81 -3.28 -4.99
CA ILE A 125 1.27 -4.27 -5.91
C ILE A 125 0.20 -3.62 -6.77
N SER A 126 0.34 -3.70 -8.10
CA SER A 126 -0.69 -3.21 -9.00
C SER A 126 -0.96 -4.18 -10.15
N ALA A 127 -2.24 -4.44 -10.40
CA ALA A 127 -2.70 -5.25 -11.52
C ALA A 127 -3.48 -4.39 -12.52
N ALA A 128 -3.20 -4.57 -13.80
CA ALA A 128 -3.88 -3.89 -14.91
C ALA A 128 -4.43 -4.91 -15.92
N GLY A 129 -5.61 -4.65 -16.46
CA GLY A 129 -6.20 -5.49 -17.52
C GLY A 129 -5.45 -5.38 -18.86
N GLN A 130 -4.87 -4.22 -19.15
CA GLN A 130 -4.15 -3.97 -20.39
C GLN A 130 -2.65 -4.27 -20.26
N THR A 131 -2.00 -4.51 -21.42
CA THR A 131 -0.56 -4.79 -21.51
C THR A 131 0.24 -3.66 -22.17
N ARG A 132 -0.42 -2.53 -22.52
CA ARG A 132 0.24 -1.42 -23.21
C ARG A 132 1.37 -0.83 -22.36
N SER A 133 2.41 -0.33 -23.02
CA SER A 133 3.48 0.43 -22.39
C SER A 133 2.92 1.62 -21.60
N GLY A 134 3.50 1.92 -20.45
CA GLY A 134 3.10 3.04 -19.61
C GLY A 134 1.79 2.87 -18.82
N ILE A 135 1.20 1.67 -18.81
CA ILE A 135 -0.09 1.45 -18.12
C ILE A 135 -0.03 1.78 -16.61
N PHE A 136 1.15 1.76 -16.01
CA PHE A 136 1.38 2.07 -14.60
C PHE A 136 1.96 3.47 -14.34
N ASP A 137 2.22 4.27 -15.38
CA ASP A 137 2.95 5.55 -15.26
C ASP A 137 2.25 6.57 -14.34
N HIS A 138 0.92 6.52 -14.23
CA HIS A 138 0.17 7.38 -13.32
C HIS A 138 -0.18 6.69 -12.01
N THR A 139 -0.02 5.39 -11.92
CA THR A 139 -0.32 4.60 -10.71
C THR A 139 0.86 4.61 -9.75
N VAL A 140 2.06 4.40 -10.27
CA VAL A 140 3.29 4.32 -9.47
C VAL A 140 3.59 5.62 -8.72
N PRO A 141 3.59 6.83 -9.34
CA PRO A 141 3.86 8.07 -8.60
C PRO A 141 2.86 8.35 -7.47
N VAL A 142 1.58 8.00 -7.68
CA VAL A 142 0.55 8.16 -6.65
C VAL A 142 0.81 7.25 -5.46
N ALA A 143 1.21 5.99 -5.71
CA ALA A 143 1.57 5.07 -4.64
C ALA A 143 2.88 5.48 -3.96
N GLN A 144 3.89 5.95 -4.70
CA GLN A 144 5.15 6.45 -4.15
C GLN A 144 4.94 7.57 -3.13
N PHE A 145 3.98 8.46 -3.37
CA PHE A 145 3.63 9.50 -2.40
C PHE A 145 3.21 8.90 -1.04
N LEU A 146 2.38 7.85 -1.03
CA LEU A 146 1.98 7.17 0.21
C LEU A 146 3.20 6.65 0.98
N PHE A 147 4.11 5.97 0.29
CA PHE A 147 5.29 5.41 0.92
C PHE A 147 6.24 6.50 1.45
N ASP A 148 6.42 7.59 0.70
CA ASP A 148 7.24 8.72 1.13
C ASP A 148 6.70 9.38 2.41
N VAL A 149 5.40 9.70 2.45
CA VAL A 149 4.81 10.32 3.65
C VAL A 149 4.72 9.34 4.83
N SER A 150 4.74 8.02 4.55
CA SER A 150 4.84 6.96 5.56
C SER A 150 6.28 6.66 5.99
N GLN A 151 7.25 7.47 5.55
CA GLN A 151 8.68 7.38 5.88
C GLN A 151 9.35 6.08 5.40
N ILE A 152 8.89 5.54 4.28
CA ILE A 152 9.51 4.40 3.62
C ILE A 152 10.42 4.91 2.50
N PRO A 153 11.76 4.74 2.60
CA PRO A 153 12.68 5.26 1.60
C PRO A 153 12.62 4.44 0.30
N ALA A 154 12.89 5.09 -0.83
CA ALA A 154 12.88 4.44 -2.15
C ALA A 154 13.80 3.22 -2.24
N SER A 155 14.90 3.20 -1.49
CA SER A 155 15.83 2.06 -1.43
C SER A 155 15.25 0.80 -0.74
N ARG A 156 14.11 0.93 -0.07
CA ARG A 156 13.38 -0.16 0.61
C ARG A 156 11.96 -0.32 0.11
N LEU A 157 11.68 0.20 -1.08
CA LEU A 157 10.38 0.11 -1.75
C LEU A 157 10.51 -0.70 -3.01
N SER A 158 9.70 -1.74 -3.15
CA SER A 158 9.61 -2.56 -4.36
C SER A 158 8.24 -2.44 -5.03
N PHE A 159 8.20 -2.76 -6.33
CA PHE A 159 7.02 -2.65 -7.17
C PHE A 159 6.73 -3.97 -7.87
N LEU A 160 5.59 -4.58 -7.60
CA LEU A 160 5.05 -5.72 -8.32
C LEU A 160 3.95 -5.21 -9.27
N LEU A 161 4.30 -5.03 -10.54
CA LEU A 161 3.40 -4.50 -11.57
C LEU A 161 3.01 -5.64 -12.52
N LEU A 162 1.73 -5.97 -12.57
CA LEU A 162 1.18 -7.14 -13.25
C LEU A 162 0.20 -6.71 -14.35
N PRO A 163 0.68 -6.54 -15.60
CA PRO A 163 -0.18 -6.23 -16.74
C PRO A 163 -0.92 -7.47 -17.26
N GLY A 164 -2.02 -7.29 -18.00
CA GLY A 164 -2.74 -8.34 -18.70
C GLY A 164 -3.68 -9.18 -17.82
N LEU A 165 -4.04 -8.69 -16.63
CA LEU A 165 -4.92 -9.38 -15.68
C LEU A 165 -6.32 -8.73 -15.66
N ASP A 166 -7.11 -8.94 -16.71
CA ASP A 166 -8.42 -8.28 -16.88
C ASP A 166 -9.58 -9.08 -16.27
N LYS A 167 -9.62 -10.40 -16.58
CA LYS A 167 -10.70 -11.27 -16.14
C LYS A 167 -10.46 -11.73 -14.70
N ARG A 168 -11.55 -12.04 -14.01
CA ARG A 168 -11.47 -12.66 -12.70
C ARG A 168 -10.68 -13.98 -12.78
N ASN A 169 -9.74 -14.18 -11.87
CA ASN A 169 -8.84 -15.34 -11.82
C ASN A 169 -7.68 -15.36 -12.83
N ASP A 170 -7.46 -14.32 -13.65
CA ASP A 170 -6.31 -14.28 -14.55
C ASP A 170 -4.98 -14.45 -13.78
N PHE A 171 -4.86 -13.86 -12.59
CA PHE A 171 -3.70 -14.07 -11.73
C PHE A 171 -3.50 -15.56 -11.39
N LYS A 172 -4.57 -16.26 -10.97
CA LYS A 172 -4.51 -17.68 -10.59
C LYS A 172 -4.17 -18.59 -11.75
N ASN A 173 -4.47 -18.14 -12.96
CA ASN A 173 -4.21 -18.87 -14.21
C ASN A 173 -2.89 -18.44 -14.88
N SER A 174 -2.11 -17.54 -14.27
CA SER A 174 -0.85 -17.03 -14.80
C SER A 174 0.33 -17.51 -13.94
N PRO A 175 1.01 -18.60 -14.35
CA PRO A 175 2.21 -19.10 -13.63
C PRO A 175 3.30 -18.03 -13.49
N ASP A 176 3.49 -17.19 -14.53
CA ASP A 176 4.45 -16.06 -14.48
C ASP A 176 4.10 -15.04 -13.40
N SER A 177 2.83 -14.60 -13.35
CA SER A 177 2.40 -13.64 -12.34
C SER A 177 2.51 -14.19 -10.92
N ILE A 178 2.23 -15.48 -10.74
CA ILE A 178 2.38 -16.18 -9.45
C ILE A 178 3.85 -16.24 -9.04
N ALA A 179 4.75 -16.61 -9.97
CA ALA A 179 6.19 -16.69 -9.72
C ALA A 179 6.76 -15.30 -9.34
N ARG A 180 6.39 -14.26 -10.07
CA ARG A 180 6.80 -12.86 -9.79
C ARG A 180 6.30 -12.37 -8.44
N ALA A 181 5.08 -12.73 -8.04
CA ALA A 181 4.55 -12.36 -6.74
C ALA A 181 5.31 -13.06 -5.60
N LYS A 182 5.62 -14.35 -5.78
CA LYS A 182 6.44 -15.08 -4.81
C LYS A 182 7.84 -14.49 -4.71
N GLU A 183 8.51 -14.23 -5.83
CA GLU A 183 9.85 -13.63 -5.87
C GLU A 183 9.88 -12.26 -5.17
N ALA A 184 8.88 -11.41 -5.42
CA ALA A 184 8.79 -10.10 -4.78
C ALA A 184 8.65 -10.21 -3.26
N GLY A 185 7.87 -11.18 -2.77
CA GLY A 185 7.73 -11.47 -1.34
C GLY A 185 9.02 -11.98 -0.73
N ASP A 186 9.64 -13.00 -1.34
CA ASP A 186 10.88 -13.64 -0.85
C ASP A 186 12.03 -12.63 -0.80
N ALA A 187 12.19 -11.82 -1.85
CA ALA A 187 13.23 -10.78 -1.91
C ALA A 187 13.06 -9.73 -0.80
N MET A 188 11.83 -9.29 -0.53
CA MET A 188 11.56 -8.35 0.54
C MET A 188 11.78 -8.98 1.92
N ALA A 189 11.36 -10.22 2.13
CA ALA A 189 11.58 -10.92 3.39
C ALA A 189 13.08 -11.07 3.68
N ALA A 190 13.90 -11.42 2.68
CA ALA A 190 15.35 -11.48 2.80
C ALA A 190 15.95 -10.10 3.17
N LEU A 191 15.54 -9.04 2.46
CA LEU A 191 15.99 -7.66 2.72
C LEU A 191 15.69 -7.19 4.15
N MET A 192 14.53 -7.57 4.69
CA MET A 192 14.13 -7.20 6.06
C MET A 192 14.98 -7.89 7.13
N VAL A 193 15.43 -9.13 6.86
CA VAL A 193 16.27 -9.90 7.80
C VAL A 193 17.72 -9.42 7.79
N GLU A 194 18.25 -9.03 6.63
CA GLU A 194 19.64 -8.55 6.47
C GLU A 194 19.84 -7.11 6.96
N SER A 195 18.78 -6.40 7.23
CA SER A 195 18.80 -4.96 7.54
C SER A 195 18.70 -4.66 9.01
#